data_f5a11f806cb8656f983c5824e37cc707
#
_entry.id   f5a11f806cb8656f983c5824e37cc707
#
_cell.length_a   1.000
_cell.length_b   1.000
_cell.length_c   1.000
_cell.angle_alpha   90.00
_cell.angle_beta   90.00
_cell.angle_gamma   90.00
#
_symmetry.space_group_name_H-M   'P 1'
#
loop_
_entity.id
_entity.type
_entity.pdbx_description
1 polymer ?
#
loop_
_entity_poly.entity_id
_entity_poly.type
_entity_poly.pdbx_seq_one_letter_code
_entity_poly.pdbx_strand_id
1 'polypeptide(L)'
;MKDYTLAQQYALVGLNGLESIHMDMAKSAVIRAIAMAQSLERFLSEDETGEQLSEGLEEILSKTRKQKKKESQALEREIVEHLKADGVLEEVPNLLACDMYYYTAGVNLREYRCDPKVYMQIVEHVRKEALEGETLTLNAICLLWLFRESGCMHDIFSVAEQKKIEERMIQLGAE
;
A
#
# COMPACT_ATOMS: atom_id res chain seq x y z
N MET A 1 -9.55 -5.82 -17.75
CA MET A 1 -8.53 -5.49 -16.77
C MET A 1 -8.48 -6.56 -15.70
N LYS A 2 -7.31 -6.94 -15.29
CA LYS A 2 -7.16 -7.95 -14.25
C LYS A 2 -7.58 -7.37 -12.90
N ASP A 3 -8.38 -8.12 -12.17
CA ASP A 3 -8.81 -7.71 -10.84
C ASP A 3 -7.73 -8.05 -9.81
N TYR A 4 -7.26 -7.05 -9.11
CA TYR A 4 -6.28 -7.21 -8.03
C TYR A 4 -6.98 -7.20 -6.68
N THR A 5 -6.49 -8.03 -5.75
CA THR A 5 -6.97 -8.01 -4.37
C THR A 5 -6.57 -6.70 -3.69
N LEU A 6 -7.17 -6.41 -2.55
CA LEU A 6 -6.83 -5.21 -1.78
C LEU A 6 -5.33 -5.19 -1.43
N ALA A 7 -4.79 -6.32 -0.96
CA ALA A 7 -3.37 -6.41 -0.60
C ALA A 7 -2.47 -6.22 -1.82
N GLN A 8 -2.84 -6.77 -2.98
CA GLN A 8 -2.09 -6.60 -4.21
C GLN A 8 -2.11 -5.13 -4.68
N GLN A 9 -3.28 -4.50 -4.66
CA GLN A 9 -3.41 -3.08 -5.02
C GLN A 9 -2.55 -2.20 -4.12
N TYR A 10 -2.62 -2.43 -2.81
CA TYR A 10 -1.81 -1.67 -1.86
C TYR A 10 -0.31 -1.91 -2.09
N ALA A 11 0.10 -3.18 -2.26
CA ALA A 11 1.50 -3.51 -2.45
C ALA A 11 2.08 -2.88 -3.71
N LEU A 12 1.33 -2.89 -4.82
CA LEU A 12 1.77 -2.29 -6.07
C LEU A 12 2.03 -0.79 -5.94
N VAL A 13 1.22 -0.10 -5.16
CA VAL A 13 1.40 1.33 -4.93
C VAL A 13 2.45 1.59 -3.85
N GLY A 14 2.36 0.89 -2.73
CA GLY A 14 3.22 1.13 -1.57
C GLY A 14 4.67 0.75 -1.79
N LEU A 15 4.93 -0.33 -2.51
CA LEU A 15 6.30 -0.79 -2.79
C LEU A 15 6.98 -0.01 -3.92
N ASN A 16 6.21 0.61 -4.82
CA ASN A 16 6.78 1.31 -5.97
C ASN A 16 7.77 2.39 -5.53
N GLY A 17 8.99 2.30 -5.98
CA GLY A 17 10.05 3.25 -5.66
C GLY A 17 10.80 2.95 -4.36
N LEU A 18 10.39 1.94 -3.58
CA LEU A 18 11.12 1.55 -2.37
C LEU A 18 12.31 0.66 -2.70
N GLU A 19 13.34 0.79 -1.89
CA GLU A 19 14.51 -0.07 -2.00
C GLU A 19 14.14 -1.51 -1.64
N SER A 20 14.55 -2.47 -2.48
CA SER A 20 14.11 -3.85 -2.34
C SER A 20 15.02 -4.71 -1.47
N ILE A 21 16.30 -4.36 -1.36
CA ILE A 21 17.30 -5.19 -0.69
C ILE A 21 17.39 -4.91 0.81
N HIS A 22 17.40 -3.65 1.18
CA HIS A 22 17.57 -3.23 2.57
C HIS A 22 16.23 -2.85 3.22
N MET A 23 16.19 -2.98 4.53
CA MET A 23 15.00 -2.65 5.32
C MET A 23 15.21 -1.30 6.00
N ASP A 24 14.46 -0.29 5.61
CA ASP A 24 14.42 1.00 6.29
C ASP A 24 13.03 1.20 6.95
N MET A 25 12.82 2.37 7.57
CA MET A 25 11.56 2.66 8.25
C MET A 25 10.38 2.72 7.29
N ALA A 26 10.57 3.29 6.10
CA ALA A 26 9.51 3.40 5.10
C ALA A 26 9.09 2.01 4.60
N LYS A 27 10.08 1.16 4.31
CA LYS A 27 9.80 -0.21 3.87
C LYS A 27 9.12 -1.03 4.98
N SER A 28 9.56 -0.87 6.22
CA SER A 28 8.93 -1.55 7.37
C SER A 28 7.46 -1.18 7.51
N ALA A 29 7.13 0.11 7.33
CA ALA A 29 5.75 0.58 7.39
C ALA A 29 4.90 -0.03 6.28
N VAL A 30 5.43 -0.12 5.08
CA VAL A 30 4.72 -0.70 3.93
C VAL A 30 4.52 -2.21 4.12
N ILE A 31 5.52 -2.92 4.59
CA ILE A 31 5.42 -4.37 4.86
C ILE A 31 4.33 -4.64 5.91
N ARG A 32 4.30 -3.84 6.97
CA ARG A 32 3.26 -3.93 7.99
C ARG A 32 1.88 -3.68 7.40
N ALA A 33 1.76 -2.68 6.53
CA ALA A 33 0.49 -2.36 5.88
C ALA A 33 0.04 -3.45 4.91
N ILE A 34 0.95 -4.17 4.27
CA ILE A 34 0.60 -5.35 3.46
C ILE A 34 -0.06 -6.43 4.33
N ALA A 35 0.49 -6.67 5.51
CA ALA A 35 -0.12 -7.62 6.45
C ALA A 35 -1.50 -7.15 6.91
N MET A 36 -1.65 -5.85 7.18
CA MET A 36 -2.94 -5.26 7.51
C MET A 36 -3.94 -5.40 6.36
N ALA A 37 -3.49 -5.22 5.12
CA ALA A 37 -4.34 -5.35 3.95
C ALA A 37 -4.87 -6.79 3.79
N GLN A 38 -4.04 -7.78 4.03
CA GLN A 38 -4.46 -9.18 3.98
C GLN A 38 -5.49 -9.50 5.07
N SER A 39 -5.31 -8.95 6.26
CA SER A 39 -6.30 -9.09 7.35
C SER A 39 -7.62 -8.40 6.99
N LEU A 40 -7.54 -7.23 6.35
CA LEU A 40 -8.74 -6.52 5.87
C LEU A 40 -9.49 -7.30 4.81
N GLU A 41 -8.81 -7.97 3.91
CA GLU A 41 -9.45 -8.82 2.90
C GLU A 41 -10.31 -9.89 3.55
N ARG A 42 -9.77 -10.54 4.58
CA ARG A 42 -10.52 -11.55 5.34
C ARG A 42 -11.71 -10.94 6.06
N PHE A 43 -11.49 -9.80 6.71
CA PHE A 43 -12.56 -9.10 7.43
C PHE A 43 -13.70 -8.71 6.49
N LEU A 44 -13.40 -8.16 5.32
CA LEU A 44 -14.40 -7.72 4.34
C LEU A 44 -15.15 -8.89 3.72
N SER A 45 -14.53 -10.07 3.64
CA SER A 45 -15.24 -11.27 3.16
C SER A 45 -16.30 -11.75 4.15
N GLU A 46 -16.17 -11.41 5.42
CA GLU A 46 -17.10 -11.76 6.48
C GLU A 46 -18.14 -10.65 6.75
N ASP A 47 -17.76 -9.39 6.51
CA ASP A 47 -18.61 -8.21 6.73
C ASP A 47 -18.72 -7.39 5.44
N GLU A 48 -19.61 -7.79 4.56
CA GLU A 48 -19.81 -7.14 3.26
C GLU A 48 -20.42 -5.74 3.36
N THR A 49 -21.12 -5.44 4.46
CA THR A 49 -21.81 -4.16 4.63
C THR A 49 -20.90 -3.05 5.16
N GLY A 50 -19.78 -3.41 5.77
CA GLY A 50 -18.86 -2.44 6.37
C GLY A 50 -19.37 -1.82 7.67
N GLU A 51 -20.44 -2.33 8.26
CA GLU A 51 -21.01 -1.79 9.51
C GLU A 51 -20.05 -1.85 10.68
N GLN A 52 -19.17 -2.85 10.71
CA GLN A 52 -18.17 -3.03 11.77
C GLN A 52 -16.76 -2.62 11.34
N LEU A 53 -16.65 -1.89 10.24
CA LEU A 53 -15.36 -1.56 9.66
C LEU A 53 -14.46 -0.79 10.62
N SER A 54 -14.98 0.21 11.32
CA SER A 54 -14.21 1.02 12.26
C SER A 54 -13.58 0.17 13.37
N GLU A 55 -14.35 -0.72 13.96
CA GLU A 55 -13.87 -1.64 15.00
C GLU A 55 -12.86 -2.64 14.42
N GLY A 56 -13.14 -3.14 13.22
CA GLY A 56 -12.25 -4.06 12.52
C GLY A 56 -10.89 -3.44 12.22
N LEU A 57 -10.86 -2.19 11.80
CA LEU A 57 -9.61 -1.47 11.53
C LEU A 57 -8.75 -1.34 12.79
N GLU A 58 -9.37 -0.97 13.92
CA GLU A 58 -8.65 -0.86 15.19
C GLU A 58 -8.10 -2.20 15.66
N GLU A 59 -8.88 -3.26 15.53
CA GLU A 59 -8.45 -4.61 15.91
C GLU A 59 -7.28 -5.08 15.04
N ILE A 60 -7.36 -4.86 13.73
CA ILE A 60 -6.30 -5.22 12.79
C ILE A 60 -5.01 -4.46 13.10
N LEU A 61 -5.12 -3.16 13.38
CA LEU A 61 -3.98 -2.34 13.73
C LEU A 61 -3.30 -2.85 15.01
N SER A 62 -4.09 -3.16 16.02
CA SER A 62 -3.58 -3.70 17.28
C SER A 62 -2.87 -5.04 17.11
N LYS A 63 -3.47 -5.96 16.36
CA LYS A 63 -2.87 -7.28 16.09
C LYS A 63 -1.58 -7.15 15.30
N THR A 64 -1.56 -6.28 14.30
CA THR A 64 -0.39 -6.09 13.45
C THR A 64 0.78 -5.49 14.20
N ARG A 65 0.52 -4.58 15.16
CA ARG A 65 1.56 -4.03 16.03
C ARG A 65 2.24 -5.10 16.88
N LYS A 66 1.52 -6.16 17.23
CA LYS A 66 2.02 -7.28 18.03
C LYS A 66 2.65 -8.37 17.18
N GLN A 67 2.45 -8.33 15.86
CA GLN A 67 2.95 -9.34 14.95
C GLN A 67 4.48 -9.27 14.86
N LYS A 68 5.11 -10.43 14.81
CA LYS A 68 6.56 -10.52 14.66
C LYS A 68 6.97 -10.05 13.27
N LYS A 69 8.07 -9.31 13.20
CA LYS A 69 8.64 -8.80 11.96
C LYS A 69 8.85 -9.91 10.92
N LYS A 70 9.30 -11.09 11.37
CA LYS A 70 9.53 -12.24 10.50
C LYS A 70 8.27 -12.71 9.79
N GLU A 71 7.13 -12.69 10.48
CA GLU A 71 5.85 -13.09 9.90
C GLU A 71 5.39 -12.09 8.84
N SER A 72 5.53 -10.79 9.12
CA SER A 72 5.19 -9.74 8.16
C SER A 72 6.07 -9.81 6.92
N GLN A 73 7.36 -10.10 7.09
CA GLN A 73 8.28 -10.27 5.96
C GLN A 73 7.94 -11.47 5.10
N ALA A 74 7.48 -12.56 5.72
CA ALA A 74 7.06 -13.77 4.97
C ALA A 74 5.84 -13.48 4.11
N LEU A 75 4.87 -12.74 4.63
CA LEU A 75 3.68 -12.33 3.88
C LEU A 75 4.03 -11.38 2.71
N GLU A 76 4.91 -10.43 2.96
CA GLU A 76 5.39 -9.52 1.90
C GLU A 76 6.09 -10.30 0.79
N ARG A 77 6.97 -11.23 1.14
CA ARG A 77 7.70 -12.03 0.16
C ARG A 77 6.75 -12.82 -0.72
N GLU A 78 5.72 -13.41 -0.16
CA GLU A 78 4.73 -14.18 -0.90
C GLU A 78 4.00 -13.30 -1.93
N ILE A 79 3.53 -12.12 -1.51
CA ILE A 79 2.81 -11.23 -2.41
C ILE A 79 3.73 -10.65 -3.49
N VAL A 80 4.97 -10.32 -3.15
CA VAL A 80 5.97 -9.82 -4.10
C VAL A 80 6.27 -10.87 -5.16
N GLU A 81 6.50 -12.11 -4.78
CA GLU A 81 6.77 -13.19 -5.74
C GLU A 81 5.60 -13.41 -6.68
N HIS A 82 4.38 -13.35 -6.17
CA HIS A 82 3.18 -13.49 -6.99
C HIS A 82 3.05 -12.35 -8.01
N LEU A 83 3.27 -11.11 -7.59
CA LEU A 83 3.19 -9.95 -8.48
C LEU A 83 4.32 -9.93 -9.51
N LYS A 84 5.50 -10.42 -9.14
CA LYS A 84 6.61 -10.59 -10.10
C LYS A 84 6.27 -11.65 -11.15
N ALA A 85 5.68 -12.75 -10.73
CA ALA A 85 5.26 -13.82 -11.64
C ALA A 85 4.21 -13.32 -12.64
N ASP A 86 3.34 -12.41 -12.21
CA ASP A 86 2.34 -11.77 -13.07
C ASP A 86 2.91 -10.68 -13.97
N GLY A 87 4.18 -10.32 -13.80
CA GLY A 87 4.85 -9.32 -14.63
C GLY A 87 4.48 -7.87 -14.34
N VAL A 88 3.83 -7.60 -13.22
CA VAL A 88 3.38 -6.23 -12.85
C VAL A 88 4.28 -5.56 -11.82
N LEU A 89 5.19 -6.30 -11.21
CA LEU A 89 6.17 -5.79 -10.28
C LEU A 89 7.55 -6.33 -10.65
N GLU A 90 8.56 -5.47 -10.60
CA GLU A 90 9.94 -5.88 -10.88
C GLU A 90 10.90 -5.17 -9.92
N GLU A 91 12.10 -5.70 -9.83
CA GLU A 91 13.20 -5.05 -9.13
C GLU A 91 14.18 -4.56 -10.17
N VAL A 92 14.51 -3.27 -10.12
CA VAL A 92 15.41 -2.65 -11.08
C VAL A 92 16.56 -1.96 -10.35
N PRO A 93 17.74 -1.80 -10.98
CA PRO A 93 18.81 -1.03 -10.37
C PRO A 93 18.36 0.41 -10.11
N ASN A 94 18.65 0.92 -8.93
CA ASN A 94 18.34 2.32 -8.58
C ASN A 94 19.49 3.21 -9.04
N LEU A 95 19.44 3.61 -10.29
CA LEU A 95 20.51 4.40 -10.92
C LEU A 95 20.62 5.83 -10.34
N LEU A 96 19.53 6.36 -9.79
CA LEU A 96 19.55 7.70 -9.19
C LEU A 96 20.24 7.72 -7.83
N ALA A 97 20.18 6.63 -7.09
CA ALA A 97 20.87 6.48 -5.81
C ALA A 97 22.28 5.90 -5.98
N CYS A 98 22.58 5.29 -7.12
CA CYS A 98 23.89 4.73 -7.45
C CYS A 98 24.73 5.78 -8.18
N ASP A 99 25.38 6.66 -7.42
CA ASP A 99 26.40 7.54 -8.01
C ASP A 99 27.67 6.72 -8.27
N MET A 100 28.69 7.36 -8.83
CA MET A 100 29.95 6.71 -9.15
C MET A 100 30.59 6.06 -7.92
N TYR A 101 30.43 6.66 -6.75
CA TYR A 101 30.98 6.14 -5.52
C TYR A 101 30.37 4.78 -5.15
N TYR A 102 29.06 4.70 -5.15
CA TYR A 102 28.35 3.45 -4.80
C TYR A 102 28.66 2.36 -5.82
N TYR A 103 28.72 2.72 -7.09
CA TYR A 103 29.03 1.77 -8.14
C TYR A 103 30.44 1.18 -7.97
N THR A 104 31.44 2.03 -7.68
CA THR A 104 32.82 1.58 -7.48
C THR A 104 33.00 0.82 -6.18
N ALA A 105 32.17 1.10 -5.17
CA ALA A 105 32.19 0.37 -3.91
C ALA A 105 31.47 -1.01 -3.98
N GLY A 106 30.88 -1.34 -5.13
CA GLY A 106 30.17 -2.61 -5.32
C GLY A 106 28.80 -2.66 -4.65
N VAL A 107 28.26 -1.52 -4.25
CA VAL A 107 26.92 -1.45 -3.65
C VAL A 107 25.87 -1.55 -4.76
N ASN A 108 25.05 -2.60 -4.69
CA ASN A 108 24.00 -2.85 -5.68
C ASN A 108 22.65 -2.44 -5.08
N LEU A 109 22.24 -1.19 -5.31
CA LEU A 109 20.96 -0.68 -4.87
C LEU A 109 19.89 -1.03 -5.89
N ARG A 110 18.82 -1.63 -5.44
CA ARG A 110 17.70 -2.03 -6.27
C ARG A 110 16.40 -1.49 -5.67
N GLU A 111 15.46 -1.14 -6.53
CA GLU A 111 14.15 -0.69 -6.09
C GLU A 111 13.04 -1.51 -6.74
N TYR A 112 11.89 -1.55 -6.08
CA TYR A 112 10.68 -2.09 -6.67
C TYR A 112 10.10 -1.10 -7.65
N ARG A 113 9.61 -1.61 -8.77
CA ARG A 113 8.92 -0.79 -9.76
C ARG A 113 7.66 -1.50 -10.23
N CYS A 114 6.53 -0.82 -10.08
CA CYS A 114 5.26 -1.29 -10.58
C CYS A 114 5.12 -0.96 -12.07
N ASP A 115 4.42 -1.81 -12.83
CA ASP A 115 4.05 -1.47 -14.19
C ASP A 115 3.33 -0.12 -14.20
N PRO A 116 3.79 0.86 -15.01
CA PRO A 116 3.22 2.21 -14.97
C PRO A 116 1.73 2.28 -15.27
N LYS A 117 1.23 1.45 -16.17
CA LYS A 117 -0.20 1.43 -16.52
C LYS A 117 -1.03 0.92 -15.35
N VAL A 118 -0.58 -0.15 -14.72
CA VAL A 118 -1.28 -0.74 -13.57
C VAL A 118 -1.26 0.25 -12.39
N TYR A 119 -0.10 0.84 -12.11
CA TYR A 119 0.06 1.84 -11.06
C TYR A 119 -0.93 3.00 -11.26
N MET A 120 -0.95 3.57 -12.46
CA MET A 120 -1.82 4.71 -12.77
C MET A 120 -3.30 4.34 -12.68
N GLN A 121 -3.68 3.14 -13.11
CA GLN A 121 -5.07 2.68 -13.00
C GLN A 121 -5.51 2.62 -11.54
N ILE A 122 -4.69 2.06 -10.67
CA ILE A 122 -5.00 1.96 -9.25
C ILE A 122 -5.10 3.35 -8.60
N VAL A 123 -4.07 4.17 -8.82
CA VAL A 123 -3.98 5.51 -8.22
C VAL A 123 -5.10 6.42 -8.72
N GLU A 124 -5.36 6.46 -10.02
CA GLU A 124 -6.41 7.30 -10.59
C GLU A 124 -7.80 6.88 -10.11
N HIS A 125 -8.04 5.59 -9.99
CA HIS A 125 -9.31 5.09 -9.49
C HIS A 125 -9.55 5.53 -8.04
N VAL A 126 -8.55 5.38 -7.19
CA VAL A 126 -8.65 5.81 -5.78
C VAL A 126 -8.81 7.33 -5.69
N ARG A 127 -8.02 8.08 -6.46
CA ARG A 127 -8.11 9.53 -6.47
C ARG A 127 -9.49 10.01 -6.90
N LYS A 128 -10.03 9.41 -7.96
CA LYS A 128 -11.35 9.78 -8.48
C LYS A 128 -12.44 9.54 -7.44
N GLU A 129 -12.46 8.38 -6.80
CA GLU A 129 -13.42 8.10 -5.75
C GLU A 129 -13.25 9.04 -4.55
N ALA A 130 -12.02 9.27 -4.13
CA ALA A 130 -11.73 10.06 -2.94
C ALA A 130 -12.06 11.54 -3.12
N LEU A 131 -11.82 12.09 -4.30
CA LEU A 131 -11.93 13.52 -4.55
C LEU A 131 -13.24 13.92 -5.23
N GLU A 132 -13.79 13.07 -6.09
CA GLU A 132 -14.92 13.42 -6.95
C GLU A 132 -16.15 12.53 -6.72
N GLY A 133 -15.99 11.35 -6.15
CA GLY A 133 -17.09 10.41 -5.97
C GLY A 133 -18.12 10.87 -4.95
N GLU A 134 -19.39 10.57 -5.19
CA GLU A 134 -20.45 10.86 -4.24
C GLU A 134 -20.36 9.94 -3.02
N THR A 135 -19.97 8.68 -3.26
CA THR A 135 -19.78 7.68 -2.20
C THR A 135 -18.40 7.03 -2.37
N LEU A 136 -17.87 6.53 -1.26
CA LEU A 136 -16.62 5.78 -1.28
C LEU A 136 -16.93 4.29 -1.14
N THR A 137 -16.34 3.47 -2.00
CA THR A 137 -16.44 2.01 -1.85
C THR A 137 -15.61 1.56 -0.65
N LEU A 138 -15.92 0.39 -0.10
CA LEU A 138 -15.14 -0.19 0.99
C LEU A 138 -13.69 -0.39 0.58
N ASN A 139 -13.46 -0.80 -0.66
CA ASN A 139 -12.09 -0.96 -1.19
C ASN A 139 -11.32 0.37 -1.14
N ALA A 140 -11.93 1.46 -1.58
CA ALA A 140 -11.28 2.78 -1.56
C ALA A 140 -11.01 3.26 -0.13
N ILE A 141 -11.97 3.08 0.78
CA ILE A 141 -11.79 3.44 2.19
C ILE A 141 -10.62 2.68 2.80
N CYS A 142 -10.54 1.38 2.55
CA CYS A 142 -9.46 0.55 3.07
C CYS A 142 -8.10 0.95 2.48
N LEU A 143 -8.04 1.24 1.19
CA LEU A 143 -6.79 1.70 0.56
C LEU A 143 -6.34 3.05 1.14
N LEU A 144 -7.26 3.99 1.33
CA LEU A 144 -6.93 5.29 1.92
C LEU A 144 -6.41 5.12 3.36
N TRP A 145 -7.05 4.25 4.13
CA TRP A 145 -6.61 3.95 5.48
C TRP A 145 -5.20 3.35 5.49
N LEU A 146 -4.92 2.40 4.60
CA LEU A 146 -3.59 1.77 4.47
C LEU A 146 -2.54 2.80 4.06
N PHE A 147 -2.85 3.66 3.11
CA PHE A 147 -1.92 4.73 2.70
C PHE A 147 -1.62 5.69 3.84
N ARG A 148 -2.61 6.03 4.65
CA ARG A 148 -2.42 6.89 5.82
C ARG A 148 -1.53 6.21 6.85
N GLU A 149 -1.82 4.96 7.20
CA GLU A 149 -1.07 4.22 8.21
C GLU A 149 0.38 3.95 7.81
N SER A 150 0.65 3.83 6.52
CA SER A 150 2.00 3.56 6.01
C SER A 150 2.76 4.82 5.60
N GLY A 151 2.13 6.01 5.67
CA GLY A 151 2.78 7.26 5.31
C GLY A 151 2.87 7.51 3.80
N CYS A 152 2.06 6.84 3.00
CA CYS A 152 2.10 6.95 1.53
C CYS A 152 1.17 8.02 0.96
N MET A 153 0.36 8.70 1.79
CA MET A 153 -0.64 9.66 1.30
C MET A 153 -0.01 10.80 0.50
N HIS A 154 1.14 11.29 0.92
CA HIS A 154 1.81 12.42 0.27
C HIS A 154 2.33 12.08 -1.14
N ASP A 155 2.51 10.81 -1.45
CA ASP A 155 2.93 10.37 -2.78
C ASP A 155 1.78 10.39 -3.79
N ILE A 156 0.54 10.38 -3.30
CA ILE A 156 -0.66 10.20 -4.11
C ILE A 156 -1.50 11.48 -4.14
N PHE A 157 -1.54 12.21 -3.03
CA PHE A 157 -2.38 13.40 -2.84
C PHE A 157 -1.58 14.58 -2.35
N SER A 158 -1.94 15.78 -2.81
CA SER A 158 -1.40 17.03 -2.27
C SER A 158 -1.91 17.27 -0.85
N VAL A 159 -1.30 18.22 -0.14
CA VAL A 159 -1.71 18.57 1.23
C VAL A 159 -3.19 19.02 1.26
N ALA A 160 -3.61 19.83 0.30
CA ALA A 160 -5.00 20.30 0.21
C ALA A 160 -5.96 19.14 -0.08
N GLU A 161 -5.56 18.22 -0.95
CA GLU A 161 -6.35 17.03 -1.26
C GLU A 161 -6.48 16.10 -0.06
N GLN A 162 -5.41 15.91 0.69
CA GLN A 162 -5.43 15.08 1.91
C GLN A 162 -6.41 15.64 2.94
N LYS A 163 -6.43 16.95 3.11
CA LYS A 163 -7.36 17.62 4.02
C LYS A 163 -8.81 17.39 3.61
N LYS A 164 -9.09 17.51 2.32
CA LYS A 164 -10.42 17.26 1.77
C LYS A 164 -10.86 15.81 1.99
N ILE A 165 -9.96 14.87 1.80
CA ILE A 165 -10.24 13.44 2.01
C ILE A 165 -10.52 13.16 3.48
N GLU A 166 -9.73 13.73 4.38
CA GLU A 166 -9.91 13.57 5.83
C GLU A 166 -11.30 14.06 6.25
N GLU A 167 -11.72 15.21 5.77
CA GLU A 167 -13.06 15.76 6.04
C GLU A 167 -14.16 14.81 5.55
N ARG A 168 -14.00 14.25 4.35
CA ARG A 168 -14.96 13.28 3.80
C ARG A 168 -15.03 12.01 4.62
N MET A 169 -13.89 11.49 5.07
CA MET A 169 -13.83 10.28 5.89
C MET A 169 -14.51 10.48 7.25
N ILE A 170 -14.37 11.64 7.85
CA ILE A 170 -15.06 11.99 9.08
C ILE A 170 -16.57 12.03 8.85
N GLN A 171 -17.02 12.66 7.77
CA GLN A 171 -18.45 12.74 7.43
C GLN A 171 -19.08 11.35 7.22
N LEU A 172 -18.30 10.41 6.69
CA LEU A 172 -18.76 9.05 6.45
C LEU A 172 -18.63 8.15 7.68
N GLY A 173 -18.06 8.66 8.77
CA GLY A 173 -17.87 7.89 10.00
C GLY A 173 -16.84 6.78 9.87
N ALA A 174 -15.90 6.88 8.92
CA ALA A 174 -14.92 5.84 8.62
C ALA A 174 -13.63 5.95 9.44
N GLU A 175 -13.57 6.86 10.39
CA GLU A 175 -12.44 6.99 11.31
C GLU A 175 -12.73 6.48 12.69
#